data_d65266cc4da97a5399f32ebaf63d952c
#
_entry.id   d65266cc4da97a5399f32ebaf63d952c
#
_cell.length_a   1.000
_cell.length_b   1.000
_cell.length_c   1.000
_cell.angle_alpha   90.00
_cell.angle_beta   90.00
_cell.angle_gamma   90.00
#
_symmetry.space_group_name_H-M   'P 1'
#
loop_
_entity.id
_entity.type
_entity.pdbx_description
1 polymer ?
#
loop_
_entity_poly.entity_id
_entity_poly.type
_entity_poly.pdbx_seq_one_letter_code
_entity_poly.pdbx_strand_id
1 'polypeptide(L)'
;MEKVYLYKYRSVDNLDRDLKMLSDNSFYSSDITHLNDDQECYFNSEMFIASLKQLLKTFPNSDQVISKVREQFESIVAFRNQIGVFSLSKNPCSGMMWALYASERKGYCVIYDKEGLMKVAGSINKNDRQMLNVSYSHNLPRPDLMDIPSGKLLQKLYGTKEQSWSAEEEVRIITDNFGFQKIVPSALHGIIFGSEMRDEDKDKIKKALVGRNITFYQLKRKTDNYGYTYVLDEIFEKPSDLDDASYMKPIVRTLGVTDNYYIKLLVIPPNKEWVVNFMIAFKEKYAEGDRQMNIWLFRKDTPDEDMSINSESFDKYCIGEWYVGVKEDELESFVYI
;
A
#
# COMPACT_ATOMS: atom_id res chain seq x y z
N MET A 1 16.88 3.10 8.64
CA MET A 1 16.35 4.30 7.96
C MET A 1 15.00 4.65 8.59
N GLU A 2 14.71 5.92 8.76
CA GLU A 2 13.42 6.37 9.29
C GLU A 2 12.32 6.06 8.26
N LYS A 3 11.20 5.47 8.71
CA LYS A 3 10.07 5.15 7.82
C LYS A 3 9.41 6.44 7.34
N VAL A 4 9.15 6.54 6.06
CA VAL A 4 8.44 7.66 5.45
C VAL A 4 7.01 7.23 5.15
N TYR A 5 6.05 8.01 5.61
CA TYR A 5 4.62 7.73 5.40
C TYR A 5 4.01 8.68 4.38
N LEU A 6 3.01 8.16 3.67
CA LEU A 6 2.17 8.91 2.74
C LEU A 6 0.70 8.69 3.11
N TYR A 7 -0.13 9.65 2.79
CA TYR A 7 -1.48 9.77 3.35
C TYR A 7 -2.54 9.82 2.26
N LYS A 8 -3.58 8.98 2.37
CA LYS A 8 -4.73 8.97 1.46
C LYS A 8 -6.00 9.34 2.21
N TYR A 9 -6.50 10.53 1.95
CA TYR A 9 -7.79 10.99 2.46
C TYR A 9 -8.94 10.28 1.77
N ARG A 10 -9.97 9.91 2.51
CA ARG A 10 -11.13 9.15 2.04
C ARG A 10 -12.43 9.67 2.64
N SER A 11 -13.41 9.82 1.78
CA SER A 11 -14.81 10.05 2.16
C SER A 11 -15.43 8.75 2.70
N VAL A 12 -16.45 8.87 3.57
CA VAL A 12 -17.28 7.75 4.00
C VAL A 12 -18.29 7.31 2.95
N ASP A 13 -18.52 8.11 1.89
CA ASP A 13 -19.55 7.83 0.87
C ASP A 13 -19.31 6.51 0.11
N ASN A 14 -18.08 6.05 0.07
CA ASN A 14 -17.67 4.81 -0.59
C ASN A 14 -17.02 3.83 0.38
N LEU A 15 -17.39 3.87 1.65
CA LEU A 15 -16.73 3.13 2.71
C LEU A 15 -16.65 1.62 2.43
N ASP A 16 -17.75 0.98 2.01
CA ASP A 16 -17.78 -0.48 1.78
C ASP A 16 -16.82 -0.91 0.66
N ARG A 17 -16.72 -0.11 -0.42
CA ARG A 17 -15.72 -0.35 -1.48
C ARG A 17 -14.30 -0.21 -0.96
N ASP A 18 -14.06 0.83 -0.17
CA ASP A 18 -12.73 1.14 0.35
C ASP A 18 -12.29 0.10 1.39
N LEU A 19 -13.22 -0.42 2.21
CA LEU A 19 -12.96 -1.52 3.16
C LEU A 19 -12.52 -2.78 2.42
N LYS A 20 -13.20 -3.12 1.31
CA LYS A 20 -12.78 -4.25 0.47
C LYS A 20 -11.36 -4.07 -0.05
N MET A 21 -11.01 -2.87 -0.54
CA MET A 21 -9.64 -2.59 -1.01
C MET A 21 -8.61 -2.73 0.11
N LEU A 22 -8.91 -2.21 1.30
CA LEU A 22 -8.03 -2.32 2.46
C LEU A 22 -7.84 -3.78 2.88
N SER A 23 -8.92 -4.55 2.96
CA SER A 23 -8.88 -5.98 3.30
C SER A 23 -8.12 -6.81 2.25
N ASP A 24 -8.27 -6.48 0.97
CA ASP A 24 -7.63 -7.17 -0.15
C ASP A 24 -6.17 -6.73 -0.38
N ASN A 25 -5.60 -5.91 0.49
CA ASN A 25 -4.26 -5.32 0.30
C ASN A 25 -4.11 -4.70 -1.08
N SER A 26 -4.99 -3.78 -1.41
CA SER A 26 -4.99 -3.13 -2.72
C SER A 26 -5.32 -1.64 -2.62
N PHE A 27 -4.94 -0.90 -3.66
CA PHE A 27 -5.43 0.45 -3.89
C PHE A 27 -5.97 0.56 -5.32
N TYR A 28 -6.76 1.59 -5.58
CA TYR A 28 -7.28 1.88 -6.90
C TYR A 28 -6.50 3.04 -7.51
N SER A 29 -5.79 2.78 -8.61
CA SER A 29 -5.22 3.82 -9.48
C SER A 29 -6.31 4.34 -10.41
N SER A 30 -6.62 5.61 -10.31
CA SER A 30 -7.59 6.26 -11.19
C SER A 30 -6.97 6.49 -12.57
N ASP A 31 -7.76 6.36 -13.63
CA ASP A 31 -7.38 6.95 -14.90
C ASP A 31 -7.39 8.49 -14.79
N ILE A 32 -6.71 9.15 -15.72
CA ILE A 32 -6.53 10.61 -15.66
C ILE A 32 -7.81 11.41 -15.86
N THR A 33 -8.84 10.84 -16.47
CA THR A 33 -10.12 11.52 -16.73
C THR A 33 -11.02 11.59 -15.50
N HIS A 34 -10.67 10.83 -14.45
CA HIS A 34 -11.38 10.79 -13.18
C HIS A 34 -10.57 11.44 -12.03
N LEU A 35 -9.57 12.25 -12.36
CA LEU A 35 -8.91 13.11 -11.39
C LEU A 35 -9.80 14.34 -11.10
N ASN A 36 -9.60 14.96 -9.93
CA ASN A 36 -10.50 16.03 -9.48
C ASN A 36 -10.39 17.33 -10.25
N ASP A 37 -9.21 17.63 -10.76
CA ASP A 37 -8.94 18.83 -11.56
C ASP A 37 -9.00 18.46 -13.04
N ASP A 38 -9.87 19.08 -13.80
CA ASP A 38 -10.03 18.86 -15.24
C ASP A 38 -8.82 19.31 -16.07
N GLN A 39 -7.92 20.09 -15.48
CA GLN A 39 -6.66 20.51 -16.09
C GLN A 39 -5.50 19.59 -15.74
N GLU A 40 -5.70 18.56 -14.94
CA GLU A 40 -4.64 17.63 -14.59
C GLU A 40 -4.11 16.87 -15.81
N CYS A 41 -2.79 16.67 -15.81
CA CYS A 41 -2.09 16.02 -16.91
C CYS A 41 -2.21 16.76 -18.27
N TYR A 42 -2.63 18.02 -18.26
CA TYR A 42 -2.55 18.88 -19.44
C TYR A 42 -1.13 19.42 -19.62
N PHE A 43 -0.71 19.58 -20.86
CA PHE A 43 0.59 20.15 -21.21
C PHE A 43 0.54 20.87 -22.55
N ASN A 44 1.44 21.83 -22.74
CA ASN A 44 1.61 22.52 -24.01
C ASN A 44 2.69 21.83 -24.86
N SER A 45 2.29 21.22 -25.97
CA SER A 45 3.18 20.49 -26.89
C SER A 45 3.88 21.38 -27.94
N GLU A 46 3.58 22.68 -27.99
CA GLU A 46 4.12 23.57 -29.02
C GLU A 46 5.66 23.62 -29.04
N MET A 47 6.27 23.67 -27.84
CA MET A 47 7.74 23.69 -27.74
C MET A 47 8.36 22.38 -28.24
N PHE A 48 7.76 21.25 -27.93
CA PHE A 48 8.21 19.96 -28.43
C PHE A 48 8.14 19.90 -29.95
N ILE A 49 7.02 20.32 -30.53
CA ILE A 49 6.82 20.37 -31.98
C ILE A 49 7.82 21.39 -32.66
N ALA A 50 8.03 22.56 -32.05
CA ALA A 50 8.98 23.54 -32.54
C ALA A 50 10.40 23.00 -32.53
N SER A 51 10.82 22.33 -31.47
CA SER A 51 12.14 21.70 -31.35
C SER A 51 12.35 20.59 -32.38
N LEU A 52 11.33 19.75 -32.63
CA LEU A 52 11.36 18.77 -33.72
C LEU A 52 11.56 19.43 -35.09
N LYS A 53 10.80 20.50 -35.39
CA LYS A 53 10.92 21.26 -36.66
C LYS A 53 12.31 21.89 -36.81
N GLN A 54 12.90 22.36 -35.72
CA GLN A 54 14.25 22.95 -35.75
C GLN A 54 15.32 21.88 -36.02
N LEU A 55 15.18 20.68 -35.39
CA LEU A 55 16.06 19.54 -35.64
C LEU A 55 16.05 19.11 -37.12
N LEU A 56 14.85 19.03 -37.74
CA LEU A 56 14.68 18.72 -39.16
C LEU A 56 15.42 19.74 -40.07
N LYS A 57 15.37 21.02 -39.72
CA LYS A 57 16.07 22.08 -40.49
C LYS A 57 17.58 21.98 -40.34
N THR A 58 18.08 21.62 -39.15
CA THR A 58 19.53 21.58 -38.86
C THR A 58 20.18 20.29 -39.40
N PHE A 59 19.45 19.20 -39.45
CA PHE A 59 19.90 17.87 -39.86
C PHE A 59 18.97 17.27 -40.92
N PRO A 60 18.99 17.72 -42.18
CA PRO A 60 18.05 17.31 -43.22
C PRO A 60 18.04 15.81 -43.52
N ASN A 61 19.11 15.08 -43.20
CA ASN A 61 19.22 13.62 -43.41
C ASN A 61 18.87 12.77 -42.17
N SER A 62 18.31 13.39 -41.14
CA SER A 62 17.97 12.71 -39.86
C SER A 62 16.50 12.32 -39.72
N ASP A 63 15.76 12.21 -40.82
CA ASP A 63 14.32 11.89 -40.84
C ASP A 63 13.99 10.63 -40.04
N GLN A 64 14.87 9.61 -40.10
CA GLN A 64 14.68 8.38 -39.34
C GLN A 64 14.82 8.59 -37.81
N VAL A 65 15.73 9.44 -37.36
CA VAL A 65 15.91 9.73 -35.92
C VAL A 65 14.73 10.54 -35.42
N ILE A 66 14.30 11.51 -36.19
CA ILE A 66 13.20 12.41 -35.84
C ILE A 66 11.87 11.67 -35.86
N SER A 67 11.65 10.76 -36.83
CA SER A 67 10.47 9.92 -36.83
C SER A 67 10.41 9.03 -35.60
N LYS A 68 11.52 8.42 -35.17
CA LYS A 68 11.60 7.64 -33.93
C LYS A 68 11.30 8.46 -32.68
N VAL A 69 11.87 9.66 -32.56
CA VAL A 69 11.60 10.55 -31.41
C VAL A 69 10.15 11.00 -31.38
N ARG A 70 9.57 11.32 -32.54
CA ARG A 70 8.15 11.65 -32.67
C ARG A 70 7.27 10.46 -32.28
N GLU A 71 7.57 9.27 -32.78
CA GLU A 71 6.86 8.03 -32.48
C GLU A 71 6.92 7.72 -30.97
N GLN A 72 8.08 7.88 -30.35
CA GLN A 72 8.22 7.72 -28.89
C GLN A 72 7.37 8.74 -28.13
N PHE A 73 7.35 10.00 -28.53
CA PHE A 73 6.51 11.00 -27.87
C PHE A 73 5.02 10.71 -28.05
N GLU A 74 4.59 10.39 -29.28
CA GLU A 74 3.21 10.01 -29.58
C GLU A 74 2.79 8.75 -28.82
N SER A 75 3.68 7.78 -28.67
CA SER A 75 3.48 6.58 -27.86
C SER A 75 3.27 6.93 -26.38
N ILE A 76 4.11 7.81 -25.82
CA ILE A 76 3.99 8.25 -24.42
C ILE A 76 2.69 9.03 -24.19
N VAL A 77 2.29 9.87 -25.15
CA VAL A 77 1.02 10.61 -25.10
C VAL A 77 -0.18 9.66 -25.24
N ALA A 78 -0.09 8.67 -26.13
CA ALA A 78 -1.15 7.67 -26.31
C ALA A 78 -1.28 6.77 -25.07
N PHE A 79 -0.17 6.45 -24.41
CA PHE A 79 -0.14 5.69 -23.15
C PHE A 79 -0.86 6.42 -22.01
N ARG A 80 -1.08 7.73 -22.14
CA ARG A 80 -1.83 8.57 -21.20
C ARG A 80 -3.16 7.96 -20.78
N ASN A 81 -3.89 7.34 -21.70
CA ASN A 81 -5.21 6.78 -21.44
C ASN A 81 -5.18 5.39 -20.78
N GLN A 82 -4.01 4.83 -20.57
CA GLN A 82 -3.83 3.50 -19.97
C GLN A 82 -3.27 3.57 -18.56
N ILE A 83 -2.51 4.60 -18.25
CA ILE A 83 -1.87 4.75 -16.94
C ILE A 83 -2.90 4.95 -15.83
N GLY A 84 -2.52 4.46 -14.65
CA GLY A 84 -3.21 4.75 -13.42
C GLY A 84 -2.45 5.76 -12.56
N VAL A 85 -3.19 6.62 -11.88
CA VAL A 85 -2.66 7.61 -10.94
C VAL A 85 -3.24 7.34 -9.55
N PHE A 86 -2.37 7.13 -8.57
CA PHE A 86 -2.75 7.05 -7.17
C PHE A 86 -2.16 8.23 -6.41
N SER A 87 -3.01 9.22 -6.13
CA SER A 87 -2.65 10.48 -5.47
C SER A 87 -2.65 10.31 -3.95
N LEU A 88 -1.57 10.75 -3.32
CA LEU A 88 -1.32 10.73 -1.90
C LEU A 88 -0.85 12.11 -1.45
N SER A 89 -0.96 12.43 -0.16
CA SER A 89 -0.41 13.64 0.44
C SER A 89 0.78 13.31 1.32
N LYS A 90 1.69 14.27 1.50
CA LYS A 90 2.75 14.21 2.53
C LYS A 90 2.26 14.68 3.89
N ASN A 91 1.12 15.35 3.94
CA ASN A 91 0.61 16.03 5.13
C ASN A 91 -0.69 15.37 5.62
N PRO A 92 -0.70 14.72 6.81
CA PRO A 92 -1.91 14.13 7.39
C PRO A 92 -2.82 15.15 8.09
N CYS A 93 -2.36 16.38 8.27
CA CYS A 93 -3.02 17.40 9.08
C CYS A 93 -3.50 18.62 8.27
N SER A 94 -3.54 18.53 6.94
CA SER A 94 -4.05 19.59 6.07
C SER A 94 -5.56 19.78 6.25
N GLY A 95 -5.97 20.92 6.80
CA GLY A 95 -7.40 21.24 7.00
C GLY A 95 -8.18 21.28 5.68
N MET A 96 -7.54 21.71 4.60
CA MET A 96 -8.13 21.72 3.26
C MET A 96 -8.37 20.28 2.77
N MET A 97 -7.41 19.39 2.92
CA MET A 97 -7.55 17.98 2.53
C MET A 97 -8.65 17.28 3.33
N TRP A 98 -8.75 17.55 4.63
CA TRP A 98 -9.83 17.04 5.47
C TRP A 98 -11.21 17.55 5.07
N ALA A 99 -11.28 18.81 4.61
CA ALA A 99 -12.53 19.38 4.13
C ALA A 99 -12.97 18.81 2.78
N LEU A 100 -12.06 18.76 1.81
CA LEU A 100 -12.36 18.40 0.43
C LEU A 100 -12.46 16.89 0.20
N TYR A 101 -11.58 16.08 0.81
CA TYR A 101 -11.41 14.67 0.47
C TYR A 101 -11.85 13.70 1.56
N ALA A 102 -12.17 14.21 2.75
CA ALA A 102 -12.60 13.39 3.89
C ALA A 102 -13.98 13.82 4.42
N SER A 103 -14.92 14.13 3.53
CA SER A 103 -16.32 14.49 3.86
C SER A 103 -16.40 15.49 5.02
N GLU A 104 -15.69 16.63 4.92
CA GLU A 104 -15.70 17.65 5.96
C GLU A 104 -15.28 17.09 7.35
N ARG A 105 -14.23 16.25 7.41
CA ARG A 105 -13.72 15.57 8.62
C ARG A 105 -14.62 14.44 9.15
N LYS A 106 -15.65 14.03 8.41
CA LYS A 106 -16.46 12.84 8.72
C LYS A 106 -15.84 11.56 8.16
N GLY A 107 -14.84 11.68 7.27
CA GLY A 107 -14.11 10.59 6.66
C GLY A 107 -12.88 10.18 7.48
N TYR A 108 -11.94 9.55 6.79
CA TYR A 108 -10.71 9.03 7.39
C TYR A 108 -9.50 9.26 6.47
N CYS A 109 -8.32 9.04 7.01
CA CYS A 109 -7.08 9.12 6.25
C CYS A 109 -6.26 7.86 6.47
N VAL A 110 -5.90 7.19 5.38
CA VAL A 110 -5.09 5.97 5.40
C VAL A 110 -3.62 6.34 5.41
N ILE A 111 -2.86 5.73 6.30
CA ILE A 111 -1.41 5.89 6.43
C ILE A 111 -0.74 4.73 5.73
N TYR A 112 0.04 5.02 4.71
CA TYR A 112 0.82 4.03 3.98
C TYR A 112 2.32 4.18 4.22
N ASP A 113 3.00 3.06 4.39
CA ASP A 113 4.46 3.01 4.30
C ASP A 113 4.89 3.21 2.84
N LYS A 114 5.76 4.18 2.61
CA LYS A 114 6.21 4.56 1.26
C LYS A 114 6.89 3.40 0.52
N GLU A 115 7.75 2.67 1.20
CA GLU A 115 8.49 1.56 0.59
C GLU A 115 7.57 0.37 0.32
N GLY A 116 6.62 0.11 1.25
CA GLY A 116 5.60 -0.91 1.09
C GLY A 116 4.70 -0.67 -0.12
N LEU A 117 4.31 0.58 -0.37
CA LEU A 117 3.52 0.96 -1.56
C LEU A 117 4.22 0.67 -2.88
N MET A 118 5.56 0.75 -2.90
CA MET A 118 6.35 0.48 -4.12
C MET A 118 6.61 -1.01 -4.35
N LYS A 119 6.30 -1.87 -3.38
CA LYS A 119 6.40 -3.32 -3.52
C LYS A 119 5.08 -3.87 -4.06
N VAL A 120 5.18 -4.67 -5.11
CA VAL A 120 4.03 -5.41 -5.66
C VAL A 120 4.07 -6.82 -5.06
N ALA A 121 2.98 -7.24 -4.44
CA ALA A 121 2.86 -8.59 -3.92
C ALA A 121 2.96 -9.60 -5.08
N GLY A 122 3.93 -10.51 -5.01
CA GLY A 122 4.16 -11.56 -6.02
C GLY A 122 4.86 -11.11 -7.30
N SER A 123 5.30 -9.86 -7.45
CA SER A 123 6.04 -9.40 -8.64
C SER A 123 7.55 -9.42 -8.42
N ILE A 124 8.26 -9.98 -9.40
CA ILE A 124 9.73 -9.95 -9.48
C ILE A 124 10.23 -8.64 -10.11
N ASN A 125 9.36 -7.94 -10.85
CA ASN A 125 9.69 -6.70 -11.55
C ASN A 125 9.55 -5.49 -10.64
N LYS A 126 10.66 -4.86 -10.30
CA LYS A 126 10.71 -3.65 -9.44
C LYS A 126 10.23 -2.35 -10.12
N ASN A 127 9.84 -2.37 -11.39
CA ASN A 127 9.65 -1.17 -12.21
C ASN A 127 8.19 -0.87 -12.59
N ASP A 128 7.22 -1.62 -12.08
CA ASP A 128 5.82 -1.48 -12.47
C ASP A 128 5.14 -0.23 -11.86
N ARG A 129 5.86 0.53 -11.03
CA ARG A 129 5.37 1.74 -10.37
C ARG A 129 6.43 2.81 -10.32
N GLN A 130 6.03 4.04 -10.63
CA GLN A 130 6.90 5.21 -10.49
C GLN A 130 6.28 6.20 -9.49
N MET A 131 7.12 6.73 -8.60
CA MET A 131 6.68 7.72 -7.63
C MET A 131 7.15 9.10 -8.06
N LEU A 132 6.21 10.04 -8.18
CA LEU A 132 6.45 11.43 -8.56
C LEU A 132 6.05 12.36 -7.41
N ASN A 133 6.92 13.31 -7.06
CA ASN A 133 6.50 14.46 -6.26
C ASN A 133 5.85 15.48 -7.17
N VAL A 134 4.65 15.94 -6.84
CA VAL A 134 3.97 16.96 -7.64
C VAL A 134 4.66 18.31 -7.49
N SER A 135 4.93 18.93 -8.62
CA SER A 135 5.44 20.31 -8.72
C SER A 135 4.28 21.22 -9.08
N TYR A 136 4.14 22.32 -8.35
CA TYR A 136 3.05 23.27 -8.55
C TYR A 136 3.51 24.46 -9.38
N SER A 137 2.67 24.90 -10.34
CA SER A 137 2.99 25.96 -11.26
C SER A 137 1.74 26.70 -11.76
N HIS A 138 1.84 28.01 -12.01
CA HIS A 138 0.76 28.74 -12.70
C HIS A 138 0.73 28.47 -14.21
N ASN A 139 1.79 27.88 -14.76
CA ASN A 139 1.89 27.60 -16.18
C ASN A 139 1.78 26.11 -16.47
N LEU A 140 1.14 25.77 -17.57
CA LEU A 140 1.13 24.41 -18.08
C LEU A 140 2.56 23.93 -18.34
N PRO A 141 2.89 22.69 -18.02
CA PRO A 141 4.18 22.11 -18.33
C PRO A 141 4.43 22.13 -19.84
N ARG A 142 5.68 22.38 -20.20
CA ARG A 142 6.14 22.45 -21.61
C ARG A 142 7.20 21.39 -21.81
N PRO A 143 6.83 20.18 -22.25
CA PRO A 143 7.78 19.15 -22.62
C PRO A 143 8.69 19.62 -23.76
N ASP A 144 9.94 19.21 -23.73
CA ASP A 144 10.89 19.40 -24.82
C ASP A 144 11.61 18.09 -25.16
N LEU A 145 12.40 18.08 -26.23
CA LEU A 145 13.08 16.88 -26.71
C LEU A 145 14.08 16.31 -25.69
N MET A 146 14.67 17.16 -24.85
CA MET A 146 15.65 16.75 -23.85
C MET A 146 15.01 16.11 -22.62
N ASP A 147 13.70 16.25 -22.45
CA ASP A 147 12.98 15.60 -21.36
C ASP A 147 12.92 14.07 -21.52
N ILE A 148 12.98 13.57 -22.77
CA ILE A 148 12.98 12.14 -23.06
C ILE A 148 14.23 11.45 -22.50
N PRO A 149 15.46 11.80 -22.95
CA PRO A 149 16.67 11.14 -22.47
C PRO A 149 16.99 11.47 -21.00
N SER A 150 16.50 12.61 -20.48
CA SER A 150 16.71 12.97 -19.07
C SER A 150 15.73 12.32 -18.10
N GLY A 151 14.71 11.58 -18.57
CA GLY A 151 13.66 10.99 -17.76
C GLY A 151 12.67 11.99 -17.13
N LYS A 152 12.74 13.27 -17.52
CA LYS A 152 11.87 14.33 -16.96
C LYS A 152 10.48 14.39 -17.58
N LEU A 153 10.28 13.69 -18.70
CA LEU A 153 9.01 13.75 -19.43
C LEU A 153 7.83 13.30 -18.56
N LEU A 154 7.94 12.17 -17.88
CA LEU A 154 6.88 11.69 -16.98
C LEU A 154 6.60 12.67 -15.85
N GLN A 155 7.64 13.27 -15.26
CA GLN A 155 7.47 14.31 -14.24
C GLN A 155 6.71 15.52 -14.78
N LYS A 156 7.01 15.99 -15.99
CA LYS A 156 6.31 17.11 -16.62
C LYS A 156 4.85 16.76 -16.95
N LEU A 157 4.61 15.57 -17.49
CA LEU A 157 3.26 15.16 -17.93
C LEU A 157 2.32 14.84 -16.76
N TYR A 158 2.83 14.14 -15.73
CA TYR A 158 1.98 13.57 -14.68
C TYR A 158 2.32 14.07 -13.27
N GLY A 159 3.38 14.81 -13.11
CA GLY A 159 3.83 15.35 -11.82
C GLY A 159 3.80 16.88 -11.76
N THR A 160 3.01 17.55 -12.59
CA THR A 160 2.80 19.01 -12.55
C THR A 160 1.32 19.29 -12.34
N LYS A 161 1.00 20.23 -11.43
CA LYS A 161 -0.35 20.63 -11.08
C LYS A 161 -0.43 22.15 -10.93
N GLU A 162 -1.62 22.73 -11.08
CA GLU A 162 -1.85 24.15 -10.89
C GLU A 162 -1.53 24.60 -9.46
N GLN A 163 -1.01 25.82 -9.31
CA GLN A 163 -0.47 26.35 -8.04
C GLN A 163 -1.47 26.41 -6.89
N SER A 164 -2.76 26.62 -7.15
CA SER A 164 -3.79 26.71 -6.11
C SER A 164 -3.96 25.38 -5.33
N TRP A 165 -3.57 24.24 -5.92
CA TRP A 165 -3.61 22.92 -5.30
C TRP A 165 -2.38 22.61 -4.42
N SER A 166 -1.46 23.55 -4.24
CA SER A 166 -0.19 23.31 -3.50
C SER A 166 -0.38 22.84 -2.05
N ALA A 167 -1.52 23.14 -1.43
CA ALA A 167 -1.87 22.67 -0.10
C ALA A 167 -2.10 21.15 -0.01
N GLU A 168 -2.21 20.44 -1.14
CA GLU A 168 -2.31 18.98 -1.16
C GLU A 168 -0.98 18.30 -0.83
N GLU A 169 0.16 18.97 -1.07
CA GLU A 169 1.51 18.42 -0.90
C GLU A 169 1.63 17.02 -1.54
N GLU A 170 1.16 16.93 -2.80
CA GLU A 170 0.84 15.66 -3.45
C GLU A 170 2.08 14.86 -3.84
N VAL A 171 1.95 13.54 -3.68
CA VAL A 171 2.83 12.52 -4.25
C VAL A 171 1.96 11.58 -5.07
N ARG A 172 2.39 11.23 -6.27
CA ARG A 172 1.68 10.30 -7.16
C ARG A 172 2.44 9.00 -7.32
N ILE A 173 1.74 7.91 -7.28
CA ILE A 173 2.22 6.64 -7.81
C ILE A 173 1.58 6.46 -9.17
N ILE A 174 2.42 6.38 -10.19
CA ILE A 174 2.02 6.10 -11.57
C ILE A 174 2.16 4.60 -11.78
N THR A 175 1.11 3.98 -12.30
CA THR A 175 1.04 2.56 -12.64
C THR A 175 0.79 2.38 -14.13
N ASP A 176 1.26 1.28 -14.71
CA ASP A 176 1.13 1.00 -16.14
C ASP A 176 -0.32 0.87 -16.61
N ASN A 177 -1.22 0.51 -15.68
CA ASN A 177 -2.65 0.40 -15.93
C ASN A 177 -3.43 1.03 -14.78
N PHE A 178 -4.56 1.68 -15.08
CA PHE A 178 -5.52 2.07 -14.06
C PHE A 178 -6.25 0.84 -13.49
N GLY A 179 -6.92 1.01 -12.36
CA GLY A 179 -7.66 -0.07 -11.69
C GLY A 179 -7.00 -0.53 -10.38
N PHE A 180 -7.36 -1.73 -9.94
CA PHE A 180 -6.89 -2.28 -8.68
C PHE A 180 -5.43 -2.72 -8.76
N GLN A 181 -4.65 -2.26 -7.79
CA GLN A 181 -3.22 -2.53 -7.66
C GLN A 181 -2.95 -3.21 -6.33
N LYS A 182 -2.35 -4.40 -6.37
CA LYS A 182 -1.98 -5.14 -5.14
C LYS A 182 -0.76 -4.53 -4.47
N ILE A 183 -0.76 -4.50 -3.14
CA ILE A 183 0.36 -4.09 -2.29
C ILE A 183 0.68 -5.17 -1.27
N VAL A 184 1.87 -5.10 -0.69
CA VAL A 184 2.21 -5.96 0.45
C VAL A 184 1.40 -5.53 1.67
N PRO A 185 0.96 -6.47 2.54
CA PRO A 185 0.17 -6.13 3.74
C PRO A 185 0.81 -5.07 4.62
N SER A 186 2.14 -5.11 4.76
CA SER A 186 2.91 -4.14 5.55
C SER A 186 2.94 -2.71 4.97
N ALA A 187 2.40 -2.50 3.76
CA ALA A 187 2.25 -1.15 3.22
C ALA A 187 1.18 -0.33 3.96
N LEU A 188 0.16 -0.98 4.51
CA LEU A 188 -0.85 -0.33 5.33
C LEU A 188 -0.34 -0.21 6.77
N HIS A 189 -0.13 1.02 7.24
CA HIS A 189 0.41 1.28 8.58
C HIS A 189 -0.66 1.69 9.58
N GLY A 190 -1.63 2.50 9.17
CA GLY A 190 -2.62 3.01 10.11
C GLY A 190 -3.77 3.76 9.45
N ILE A 191 -4.72 4.16 10.30
CA ILE A 191 -5.89 4.97 9.91
C ILE A 191 -6.02 6.15 10.88
N ILE A 192 -6.21 7.35 10.36
CA ILE A 192 -6.60 8.52 11.14
C ILE A 192 -8.09 8.74 10.91
N PHE A 193 -8.88 8.65 11.95
CA PHE A 193 -10.31 9.00 11.91
C PHE A 193 -10.51 10.50 11.96
N GLY A 194 -11.40 11.02 11.13
CA GLY A 194 -11.78 12.42 11.16
C GLY A 194 -12.44 12.82 12.46
N SER A 195 -12.32 14.09 12.85
CA SER A 195 -12.87 14.59 14.12
C SER A 195 -14.39 14.49 14.25
N GLU A 196 -15.09 14.42 13.14
CA GLU A 196 -16.56 14.34 13.04
C GLU A 196 -17.03 12.97 12.51
N MET A 197 -16.14 11.94 12.47
CA MET A 197 -16.48 10.62 12.00
C MET A 197 -17.37 9.89 13.01
N ARG A 198 -18.43 9.23 12.52
CA ARG A 198 -19.36 8.48 13.36
C ARG A 198 -18.69 7.21 13.90
N ASP A 199 -19.00 6.85 15.12
CA ASP A 199 -18.43 5.65 15.76
C ASP A 199 -18.83 4.36 15.01
N GLU A 200 -20.03 4.29 14.43
CA GLU A 200 -20.46 3.16 13.60
C GLU A 200 -19.54 2.92 12.39
N ASP A 201 -19.06 4.01 11.74
CA ASP A 201 -18.19 3.92 10.59
C ASP A 201 -16.74 3.59 11.01
N LYS A 202 -16.29 4.09 12.16
CA LYS A 202 -15.01 3.69 12.78
C LYS A 202 -15.02 2.20 13.10
N ASP A 203 -16.10 1.68 13.70
CA ASP A 203 -16.24 0.28 14.03
C ASP A 203 -16.22 -0.64 12.82
N LYS A 204 -16.83 -0.21 11.70
CA LYS A 204 -16.74 -0.96 10.43
C LYS A 204 -15.29 -1.08 9.95
N ILE A 205 -14.52 0.03 9.99
CA ILE A 205 -13.11 0.02 9.61
C ILE A 205 -12.31 -0.89 10.53
N LYS A 206 -12.48 -0.74 11.84
CA LYS A 206 -11.79 -1.56 12.85
C LYS A 206 -12.08 -3.05 12.64
N LYS A 207 -13.36 -3.42 12.43
CA LYS A 207 -13.76 -4.81 12.16
C LYS A 207 -13.15 -5.37 10.88
N ALA A 208 -13.09 -4.58 9.80
CA ALA A 208 -12.51 -5.02 8.52
C ALA A 208 -11.00 -5.23 8.58
N LEU A 209 -10.33 -4.61 9.56
CA LEU A 209 -8.87 -4.65 9.74
C LEU A 209 -8.44 -5.42 10.99
N VAL A 210 -9.37 -6.18 11.60
CA VAL A 210 -9.07 -7.07 12.74
C VAL A 210 -7.96 -8.07 12.35
N GLY A 211 -7.01 -8.26 13.26
CA GLY A 211 -5.89 -9.19 13.07
C GLY A 211 -4.70 -8.59 12.32
N ARG A 212 -4.82 -7.33 11.82
CA ARG A 212 -3.72 -6.62 11.16
C ARG A 212 -3.00 -5.70 12.13
N ASN A 213 -1.71 -5.50 11.92
CA ASN A 213 -0.90 -4.54 12.69
C ASN A 213 -1.19 -3.11 12.24
N ILE A 214 -2.37 -2.60 12.58
CA ILE A 214 -2.85 -1.28 12.19
C ILE A 214 -2.95 -0.40 13.42
N THR A 215 -2.39 0.79 13.35
CA THR A 215 -2.55 1.80 14.39
C THR A 215 -3.69 2.73 14.02
N PHE A 216 -4.64 2.91 14.94
CA PHE A 216 -5.74 3.85 14.79
C PHE A 216 -5.45 5.15 15.52
N TYR A 217 -5.77 6.25 14.87
CA TYR A 217 -5.57 7.60 15.38
C TYR A 217 -6.85 8.42 15.25
N GLN A 218 -7.02 9.39 16.13
CA GLN A 218 -8.10 10.36 16.09
C GLN A 218 -7.58 11.75 15.75
N LEU A 219 -8.14 12.38 14.71
CA LEU A 219 -7.86 13.78 14.39
C LEU A 219 -8.36 14.70 15.50
N LYS A 220 -7.52 15.63 15.91
CA LYS A 220 -7.83 16.65 16.93
C LYS A 220 -7.49 18.04 16.41
N ARG A 221 -8.27 19.05 16.82
CA ARG A 221 -7.87 20.44 16.62
C ARG A 221 -6.75 20.79 17.60
N LYS A 222 -5.80 21.58 17.14
CA LYS A 222 -4.81 22.17 18.03
C LYS A 222 -5.50 23.20 18.93
N THR A 223 -5.00 23.37 20.16
CA THR A 223 -5.59 24.23 21.15
C THR A 223 -4.96 25.63 21.19
N ASP A 224 -3.73 25.75 20.74
CA ASP A 224 -2.86 26.92 20.84
C ASP A 224 -2.68 27.67 19.51
N ASN A 225 -2.97 27.03 18.38
CA ASN A 225 -2.89 27.62 17.05
C ASN A 225 -3.87 26.98 16.06
N TYR A 226 -4.03 27.60 14.89
CA TYR A 226 -4.82 27.00 13.82
C TYR A 226 -4.18 25.72 13.32
N GLY A 227 -4.98 24.69 13.04
CA GLY A 227 -4.55 23.43 12.44
C GLY A 227 -5.01 22.20 13.20
N TYR A 228 -4.50 21.07 12.73
CA TYR A 228 -4.84 19.77 13.28
C TYR A 228 -3.57 19.04 13.74
N THR A 229 -3.79 18.11 14.63
CA THR A 229 -2.88 17.04 15.02
C THR A 229 -3.67 15.74 15.08
N TYR A 230 -3.02 14.62 15.26
CA TYR A 230 -3.71 13.37 15.54
C TYR A 230 -3.06 12.69 16.74
N VAL A 231 -3.89 12.03 17.52
CA VAL A 231 -3.49 11.31 18.72
C VAL A 231 -3.83 9.84 18.56
N LEU A 232 -3.12 9.01 19.26
CA LEU A 232 -3.40 7.61 19.31
C LEU A 232 -4.84 7.39 19.81
N ASP A 233 -5.65 6.66 19.04
CA ASP A 233 -7.00 6.23 19.41
C ASP A 233 -6.94 4.81 19.96
N GLU A 234 -6.38 3.91 19.19
CA GLU A 234 -6.25 2.51 19.55
C GLU A 234 -5.08 1.88 18.77
N ILE A 235 -4.30 1.04 19.41
CA ILE A 235 -3.38 0.14 18.75
C ILE A 235 -4.14 -1.19 18.62
N PHE A 236 -4.52 -1.58 17.40
CA PHE A 236 -4.71 -2.98 17.10
C PHE A 236 -3.32 -3.56 16.99
N GLU A 237 -2.80 -3.91 18.15
CA GLU A 237 -1.57 -4.67 18.17
C GLU A 237 -1.81 -5.94 17.36
N LYS A 238 -0.88 -6.28 16.47
CA LYS A 238 -0.64 -7.66 16.10
C LYS A 238 -0.85 -8.47 17.37
N PRO A 239 -1.24 -9.74 17.28
CA PRO A 239 -0.87 -10.72 18.28
C PRO A 239 0.68 -10.90 18.35
N SER A 240 1.46 -9.81 18.26
CA SER A 240 2.88 -9.73 18.55
C SER A 240 3.15 -9.80 20.05
N ASP A 241 2.24 -9.34 20.87
CA ASP A 241 2.00 -9.92 22.14
C ASP A 241 1.17 -11.17 21.86
N LEU A 242 1.87 -12.22 21.43
CA LEU A 242 1.41 -13.58 21.58
C LEU A 242 0.90 -13.65 23.01
N ASP A 243 -0.38 -13.28 23.20
CA ASP A 243 -1.01 -13.41 24.47
C ASP A 243 -0.81 -14.88 24.83
N ASP A 244 0.02 -15.12 25.83
CA ASP A 244 0.32 -16.48 26.32
C ASP A 244 -1.00 -17.23 26.67
N ALA A 245 -2.12 -16.49 26.77
CA ALA A 245 -3.48 -17.01 26.85
C ALA A 245 -4.07 -17.47 25.50
N SER A 246 -3.48 -17.10 24.35
CA SER A 246 -4.02 -17.46 23.02
C SER A 246 -3.56 -18.83 22.51
N TYR A 247 -2.51 -19.41 23.10
CA TYR A 247 -1.97 -20.72 22.72
C TYR A 247 -1.39 -21.46 23.91
N MET A 248 -1.32 -22.79 23.80
CA MET A 248 -0.60 -23.62 24.79
C MET A 248 0.91 -23.52 24.57
N LYS A 249 1.67 -23.74 25.65
CA LYS A 249 3.14 -23.84 25.54
C LYS A 249 3.49 -24.80 24.39
N PRO A 250 4.28 -24.33 23.41
CA PRO A 250 4.60 -25.14 22.23
C PRO A 250 5.32 -26.44 22.58
N ILE A 251 4.97 -27.50 21.86
CA ILE A 251 5.81 -28.71 21.84
C ILE A 251 6.91 -28.46 20.82
N VAL A 252 8.18 -28.53 21.25
CA VAL A 252 9.34 -28.30 20.37
C VAL A 252 10.07 -29.61 20.16
N ARG A 253 10.30 -29.97 18.90
CA ARG A 253 11.12 -31.12 18.52
C ARG A 253 12.26 -30.65 17.65
N THR A 254 13.48 -30.71 18.18
CA THR A 254 14.70 -30.28 17.48
C THR A 254 15.24 -31.41 16.64
N LEU A 255 15.52 -31.13 15.36
CA LEU A 255 16.16 -32.05 14.43
C LEU A 255 17.33 -31.33 13.73
N GLY A 256 18.56 -31.58 14.16
CA GLY A 256 19.75 -30.91 13.65
C GLY A 256 19.71 -29.41 13.92
N VAL A 257 19.71 -28.61 12.86
CA VAL A 257 19.61 -27.11 12.92
C VAL A 257 18.19 -26.58 12.89
N THR A 258 17.18 -27.46 12.82
CA THR A 258 15.78 -27.09 12.64
C THR A 258 14.99 -27.38 13.92
N ASP A 259 14.26 -26.39 14.40
CA ASP A 259 13.31 -26.50 15.48
C ASP A 259 11.88 -26.57 14.94
N ASN A 260 11.17 -27.64 15.31
CA ASN A 260 9.81 -27.91 14.85
C ASN A 260 8.84 -27.60 16.00
N TYR A 261 8.05 -26.56 15.82
CA TYR A 261 7.07 -26.07 16.78
C TYR A 261 5.67 -26.56 16.46
N TYR A 262 5.07 -27.30 17.38
CA TYR A 262 3.69 -27.76 17.32
C TYR A 262 2.89 -26.94 18.34
N ILE A 263 1.96 -26.13 17.85
CA ILE A 263 1.29 -25.10 18.64
C ILE A 263 -0.22 -25.34 18.60
N LYS A 264 -0.84 -25.56 19.77
CA LYS A 264 -2.30 -25.60 19.90
C LYS A 264 -2.81 -24.22 20.25
N LEU A 265 -3.67 -23.66 19.39
CA LEU A 265 -4.37 -22.41 19.68
C LEU A 265 -5.44 -22.65 20.75
N LEU A 266 -5.61 -21.70 21.65
CA LEU A 266 -6.68 -21.68 22.66
C LEU A 266 -7.88 -20.83 22.23
N VAL A 267 -7.71 -20.08 21.13
CA VAL A 267 -8.72 -19.25 20.50
C VAL A 267 -9.11 -19.81 19.13
N ILE A 268 -10.29 -19.44 18.64
CA ILE A 268 -10.71 -19.75 17.27
C ILE A 268 -10.24 -18.59 16.40
N PRO A 269 -9.34 -18.81 15.41
CA PRO A 269 -8.89 -17.77 14.52
C PRO A 269 -10.06 -17.16 13.75
N PRO A 270 -10.16 -15.83 13.66
CA PRO A 270 -11.24 -15.17 12.94
C PRO A 270 -11.14 -15.30 11.42
N ASN A 271 -9.93 -15.42 10.89
CA ASN A 271 -9.64 -15.54 9.46
C ASN A 271 -8.21 -16.03 9.20
N LYS A 272 -7.89 -16.31 7.92
CA LYS A 272 -6.56 -16.76 7.48
C LYS A 272 -5.46 -15.76 7.80
N GLU A 273 -5.72 -14.47 7.61
CA GLU A 273 -4.74 -13.40 7.88
C GLU A 273 -4.31 -13.38 9.35
N TRP A 274 -5.24 -13.63 10.28
CA TRP A 274 -4.91 -13.77 11.70
C TRP A 274 -3.89 -14.91 11.94
N VAL A 275 -4.11 -16.07 11.29
CA VAL A 275 -3.21 -17.23 11.40
C VAL A 275 -1.84 -16.93 10.82
N VAL A 276 -1.77 -16.27 9.66
CA VAL A 276 -0.50 -15.82 9.05
C VAL A 276 0.26 -14.88 10.00
N ASN A 277 -0.43 -13.86 10.53
CA ASN A 277 0.17 -12.89 11.45
C ASN A 277 0.62 -13.54 12.75
N PHE A 278 -0.13 -14.51 13.28
CA PHE A 278 0.27 -15.30 14.44
C PHE A 278 1.57 -16.06 14.18
N MET A 279 1.69 -16.75 13.04
CA MET A 279 2.91 -17.50 12.70
C MET A 279 4.13 -16.58 12.54
N ILE A 280 3.95 -15.39 11.92
CA ILE A 280 5.02 -14.39 11.79
C ILE A 280 5.47 -13.92 13.18
N ALA A 281 4.54 -13.50 14.03
CA ALA A 281 4.83 -13.02 15.37
C ALA A 281 5.47 -14.12 16.24
N PHE A 282 5.01 -15.38 16.09
CA PHE A 282 5.57 -16.51 16.79
C PHE A 282 7.03 -16.75 16.37
N LYS A 283 7.31 -16.72 15.08
CA LYS A 283 8.69 -16.86 14.56
C LYS A 283 9.58 -15.72 15.08
N GLU A 284 9.12 -14.47 15.03
CA GLU A 284 9.86 -13.32 15.55
C GLU A 284 10.20 -13.47 17.04
N LYS A 285 9.27 -14.02 17.85
CA LYS A 285 9.45 -14.20 19.30
C LYS A 285 10.40 -15.35 19.65
N TYR A 286 10.36 -16.45 18.89
CA TYR A 286 11.05 -17.69 19.26
C TYR A 286 12.22 -18.06 18.34
N ALA A 287 12.50 -17.30 17.28
CA ALA A 287 13.68 -17.53 16.43
C ALA A 287 14.97 -17.24 17.22
N GLU A 288 15.83 -18.24 17.30
CA GLU A 288 17.12 -18.13 18.00
C GLU A 288 18.27 -18.25 17.00
N GLY A 289 19.01 -17.15 16.81
CA GLY A 289 20.21 -17.12 15.98
C GLY A 289 19.97 -17.62 14.54
N ASP A 290 20.88 -18.50 14.06
CA ASP A 290 20.83 -19.05 12.69
C ASP A 290 20.01 -20.36 12.59
N ARG A 291 19.23 -20.71 13.61
CA ARG A 291 18.42 -21.92 13.60
C ARG A 291 17.21 -21.77 12.67
N GLN A 292 16.92 -22.82 11.92
CA GLN A 292 15.73 -22.90 11.09
C GLN A 292 14.53 -23.26 11.95
N MET A 293 13.35 -22.73 11.59
CA MET A 293 12.12 -22.95 12.32
C MET A 293 11.02 -23.43 11.39
N ASN A 294 10.32 -24.51 11.79
CA ASN A 294 9.05 -24.92 11.23
C ASN A 294 7.95 -24.73 12.28
N ILE A 295 6.77 -24.32 11.83
CA ILE A 295 5.61 -24.05 12.68
C ILE A 295 4.39 -24.81 12.15
N TRP A 296 3.72 -25.54 13.02
CA TRP A 296 2.43 -26.16 12.75
C TRP A 296 1.41 -25.69 13.78
N LEU A 297 0.34 -25.13 13.32
CA LEU A 297 -0.76 -24.65 14.16
C LEU A 297 -1.93 -25.64 14.16
N PHE A 298 -2.42 -25.93 15.34
CA PHE A 298 -3.51 -26.86 15.56
C PHE A 298 -4.70 -26.17 16.23
N ARG A 299 -5.88 -26.67 15.94
CA ARG A 299 -7.13 -26.21 16.53
C ARG A 299 -7.16 -26.45 18.05
N LYS A 300 -7.98 -25.66 18.74
CA LYS A 300 -8.18 -25.77 20.20
C LYS A 300 -8.63 -27.18 20.65
N ASP A 301 -9.43 -27.84 19.83
CA ASP A 301 -10.01 -29.16 20.11
C ASP A 301 -9.10 -30.35 19.73
N THR A 302 -7.87 -30.07 19.28
CA THR A 302 -6.90 -31.12 18.93
C THR A 302 -6.45 -31.90 20.17
N PRO A 303 -6.56 -33.24 20.20
CA PRO A 303 -5.94 -34.06 21.23
C PRO A 303 -4.41 -33.89 21.23
N ASP A 304 -3.76 -33.96 22.39
CA ASP A 304 -2.32 -33.73 22.50
C ASP A 304 -1.51 -34.78 21.74
N GLU A 305 -1.99 -36.01 21.68
CA GLU A 305 -1.43 -37.13 20.92
C GLU A 305 -1.48 -36.89 19.41
N ASP A 306 -2.42 -36.09 18.91
CA ASP A 306 -2.61 -35.78 17.51
C ASP A 306 -1.81 -34.54 17.03
N MET A 307 -1.10 -33.88 17.94
CA MET A 307 -0.24 -32.72 17.60
C MET A 307 1.08 -33.20 16.98
N SER A 308 1.00 -33.78 15.80
CA SER A 308 2.15 -34.32 15.07
C SER A 308 1.85 -34.38 13.56
N ILE A 309 2.88 -34.10 12.72
CA ILE A 309 2.82 -34.31 11.26
C ILE A 309 2.62 -35.77 10.87
N ASN A 310 2.86 -36.70 11.80
CA ASN A 310 2.67 -38.13 11.58
C ASN A 310 1.33 -38.66 12.10
N SER A 311 0.46 -37.79 12.62
CA SER A 311 -0.88 -38.17 13.06
C SER A 311 -1.78 -38.46 11.86
N GLU A 312 -2.57 -39.53 11.92
CA GLU A 312 -3.61 -39.82 10.92
C GLU A 312 -4.70 -38.76 10.88
N SER A 313 -4.80 -37.94 11.95
CA SER A 313 -5.75 -36.84 12.09
C SER A 313 -5.14 -35.48 11.74
N PHE A 314 -3.92 -35.43 11.17
CA PHE A 314 -3.21 -34.16 10.89
C PHE A 314 -4.05 -33.19 10.08
N ASP A 315 -4.57 -33.64 8.91
CA ASP A 315 -5.39 -32.81 8.01
C ASP A 315 -6.71 -32.31 8.65
N LYS A 316 -7.18 -33.01 9.70
CA LYS A 316 -8.39 -32.62 10.42
C LYS A 316 -8.15 -31.46 11.40
N TYR A 317 -6.98 -31.39 11.99
CA TYR A 317 -6.69 -30.51 13.10
C TYR A 317 -5.66 -29.42 12.79
N CYS A 318 -4.79 -29.62 11.79
CA CYS A 318 -3.84 -28.59 11.37
C CYS A 318 -4.55 -27.49 10.59
N ILE A 319 -4.33 -26.26 11.01
CA ILE A 319 -4.96 -25.09 10.41
C ILE A 319 -3.94 -24.13 9.78
N GLY A 320 -2.67 -24.42 9.94
CA GLY A 320 -1.62 -23.62 9.30
C GLY A 320 -0.23 -24.24 9.46
N GLU A 321 0.56 -24.09 8.42
CA GLU A 321 1.92 -24.62 8.33
C GLU A 321 2.89 -23.54 7.83
N TRP A 322 4.07 -23.48 8.45
CA TRP A 322 5.20 -22.73 7.94
C TRP A 322 6.47 -23.54 8.08
N TYR A 323 7.09 -23.90 7.01
CA TYR A 323 8.32 -24.68 7.01
C TYR A 323 9.43 -23.99 6.21
N VAL A 324 10.66 -24.44 6.40
CA VAL A 324 11.84 -23.90 5.74
C VAL A 324 11.68 -23.87 4.24
N GLY A 325 11.89 -22.69 3.65
CA GLY A 325 11.71 -22.42 2.22
C GLY A 325 10.41 -21.71 1.85
N VAL A 326 9.39 -21.73 2.72
CA VAL A 326 8.15 -20.95 2.52
C VAL A 326 8.40 -19.50 2.92
N LYS A 327 8.10 -18.57 2.01
CA LYS A 327 8.23 -17.15 2.26
C LYS A 327 6.99 -16.59 2.95
N GLU A 328 7.14 -15.45 3.62
CA GLU A 328 6.04 -14.80 4.35
C GLU A 328 4.84 -14.43 3.45
N ASP A 329 5.11 -14.03 2.22
CA ASP A 329 4.09 -13.69 1.22
C ASP A 329 3.36 -14.91 0.64
N GLU A 330 3.86 -16.11 0.87
CA GLU A 330 3.25 -17.39 0.44
C GLU A 330 2.43 -18.05 1.56
N LEU A 331 2.55 -17.59 2.81
CA LEU A 331 1.97 -18.26 3.99
C LEU A 331 0.45 -18.44 3.93
N GLU A 332 -0.29 -17.51 3.30
CA GLU A 332 -1.75 -17.62 3.19
C GLU A 332 -2.18 -18.90 2.46
N SER A 333 -1.35 -19.41 1.54
CA SER A 333 -1.60 -20.66 0.82
C SER A 333 -1.49 -21.91 1.71
N PHE A 334 -0.83 -21.78 2.86
CA PHE A 334 -0.60 -22.84 3.85
C PHE A 334 -1.51 -22.70 5.08
N VAL A 335 -2.58 -21.93 4.97
CA VAL A 335 -3.60 -21.77 6.01
C VAL A 335 -4.93 -22.41 5.56
N TYR A 336 -5.48 -23.31 6.37
CA TYR A 336 -6.55 -24.26 6.00
C TYR A 336 -7.89 -24.00 6.73
N ILE A 337 -8.15 -22.79 7.23
CA ILE A 337 -9.40 -22.41 7.93
C ILE A 337 -10.45 -21.81 7.01
#